data_1e303588ebb975cfbb80be608a6d80da
#
_entry.id   1e303588ebb975cfbb80be608a6d80da
#
_cell.length_a   1.000
_cell.length_b   1.000
_cell.length_c   1.000
_cell.angle_alpha   90.00
_cell.angle_beta   90.00
_cell.angle_gamma   90.00
#
_symmetry.space_group_name_H-M   'P 1'
#
loop_
_entity.id
_entity.type
_entity.pdbx_description
1 polymer ?
#
loop_
_entity_poly.entity_id
_entity_poly.type
_entity_poly.pdbx_seq_one_letter_code
_entity_poly.pdbx_strand_id
1 'polypeptide(L)'
;MKKGKISSIIGLLFVSSFLIRTVIIHQMRASKKQESEKIAAVQEFIKSQEQADSEKQKNSLKDIVGDGSGPSYDKTIFVNNQYNIGVRDGAYYLVTISSKKELLLEGVDNAYALAVKNEDKNKQEVAMVVHKDGAWHIINEEGEVTTTLDRQYISAHTKLVIKNQTVDFE
;
A
#
# COMPACT_ATOMS: atom_id res chain seq x y z
N MET A 1 -61.41 -14.41 50.86
CA MET A 1 -59.94 -14.47 51.06
C MET A 1 -59.22 -14.94 49.78
N LYS A 2 -58.74 -13.99 48.90
CA LYS A 2 -57.99 -14.36 47.74
C LYS A 2 -56.90 -13.26 47.37
N LYS A 3 -56.33 -12.56 48.36
CA LYS A 3 -55.31 -11.49 48.12
C LYS A 3 -53.87 -11.97 48.14
N GLY A 4 -53.55 -13.19 48.57
CA GLY A 4 -52.17 -13.65 48.73
C GLY A 4 -51.51 -14.20 47.46
N LYS A 5 -52.29 -14.66 46.45
CA LYS A 5 -51.71 -15.29 45.25
C LYS A 5 -51.23 -14.31 44.19
N ILE A 6 -51.75 -13.08 44.13
CA ILE A 6 -51.40 -12.07 43.13
C ILE A 6 -50.00 -11.44 43.42
N SER A 7 -49.71 -11.24 44.73
CA SER A 7 -48.42 -10.67 45.16
C SER A 7 -47.24 -11.58 44.83
N SER A 8 -47.42 -12.92 44.89
CA SER A 8 -46.38 -13.90 44.58
C SER A 8 -46.06 -13.96 43.09
N ILE A 9 -47.04 -13.78 42.22
CA ILE A 9 -46.86 -13.80 40.75
C ILE A 9 -46.14 -12.56 40.29
N ILE A 10 -46.45 -11.38 40.84
CA ILE A 10 -45.78 -10.13 40.52
C ILE A 10 -44.30 -10.17 40.94
N GLY A 11 -43.99 -10.72 42.12
CA GLY A 11 -42.61 -10.92 42.58
C GLY A 11 -41.80 -11.83 41.66
N LEU A 12 -42.41 -12.92 41.18
CA LEU A 12 -41.75 -13.88 40.29
C LEU A 12 -41.43 -13.26 38.89
N LEU A 13 -42.32 -12.41 38.37
CA LEU A 13 -42.14 -11.69 37.13
C LEU A 13 -40.99 -10.64 37.22
N PHE A 14 -40.87 -9.95 38.35
CA PHE A 14 -39.78 -9.02 38.57
C PHE A 14 -38.41 -9.69 38.66
N VAL A 15 -38.31 -10.81 39.36
CA VAL A 15 -37.07 -11.59 39.48
C VAL A 15 -36.66 -12.18 38.14
N SER A 16 -37.57 -12.72 37.35
CA SER A 16 -37.28 -13.25 36.01
C SER A 16 -36.84 -12.16 35.06
N SER A 17 -37.46 -10.98 35.06
CA SER A 17 -37.06 -9.82 34.26
C SER A 17 -35.64 -9.31 34.60
N PHE A 18 -35.29 -9.32 35.87
CA PHE A 18 -33.97 -8.93 36.34
C PHE A 18 -32.88 -9.93 35.90
N LEU A 19 -33.14 -11.23 36.01
CA LEU A 19 -32.25 -12.28 35.57
C LEU A 19 -32.01 -12.23 34.05
N ILE A 20 -33.05 -12.04 33.25
CA ILE A 20 -32.94 -11.91 31.79
C ILE A 20 -32.08 -10.71 31.41
N ARG A 21 -32.32 -9.55 32.05
CA ARG A 21 -31.47 -8.36 31.80
C ARG A 21 -30.01 -8.59 32.15
N THR A 22 -29.71 -9.25 33.24
CA THR A 22 -28.35 -9.55 33.68
C THR A 22 -27.63 -10.47 32.68
N VAL A 23 -28.31 -11.49 32.17
CA VAL A 23 -27.80 -12.42 31.18
C VAL A 23 -27.51 -11.70 29.85
N ILE A 24 -28.45 -10.84 29.39
CA ILE A 24 -28.28 -10.07 28.15
C ILE A 24 -27.08 -9.12 28.26
N ILE A 25 -26.96 -8.41 29.39
CA ILE A 25 -25.82 -7.50 29.62
C ILE A 25 -24.49 -8.28 29.64
N HIS A 26 -24.48 -9.47 30.24
CA HIS A 26 -23.29 -10.31 30.29
C HIS A 26 -22.90 -10.84 28.90
N GLN A 27 -23.86 -11.27 28.10
CA GLN A 27 -23.64 -11.69 26.72
C GLN A 27 -23.14 -10.52 25.84
N MET A 28 -23.74 -9.32 25.99
CA MET A 28 -23.27 -8.13 25.24
C MET A 28 -21.86 -7.72 25.63
N ARG A 29 -21.46 -7.83 26.89
CA ARG A 29 -20.10 -7.56 27.35
C ARG A 29 -19.11 -8.60 26.82
N ALA A 30 -19.49 -9.88 26.85
CA ALA A 30 -18.65 -10.94 26.27
C ALA A 30 -18.47 -10.79 24.77
N SER A 31 -19.52 -10.45 24.03
CA SER A 31 -19.46 -10.18 22.59
C SER A 31 -18.56 -8.99 22.27
N LYS A 32 -18.69 -7.86 22.97
CA LYS A 32 -17.82 -6.69 22.79
C LYS A 32 -16.37 -6.99 23.12
N LYS A 33 -16.10 -7.80 24.13
CA LYS A 33 -14.72 -8.19 24.47
C LYS A 33 -14.12 -9.05 23.36
N GLN A 34 -14.89 -10.02 22.85
CA GLN A 34 -14.44 -10.88 21.76
C GLN A 34 -14.22 -10.12 20.45
N GLU A 35 -15.04 -9.09 20.17
CA GLU A 35 -14.89 -8.22 19.02
C GLU A 35 -13.63 -7.32 19.15
N SER A 36 -13.37 -6.78 20.35
CA SER A 36 -12.17 -5.99 20.61
C SER A 36 -10.88 -6.82 20.53
N GLU A 37 -10.92 -8.08 20.98
CA GLU A 37 -9.79 -9.02 20.86
C GLU A 37 -9.52 -9.39 19.39
N LYS A 38 -10.56 -9.57 18.57
CA LYS A 38 -10.43 -9.78 17.12
C LYS A 38 -9.83 -8.56 16.41
N ILE A 39 -10.30 -7.35 16.75
CA ILE A 39 -9.77 -6.12 16.19
C ILE A 39 -8.29 -5.95 16.57
N ALA A 40 -7.93 -6.20 17.81
CA ALA A 40 -6.55 -6.14 18.28
C ALA A 40 -5.65 -7.16 17.54
N ALA A 41 -6.10 -8.40 17.36
CA ALA A 41 -5.39 -9.43 16.62
C ALA A 41 -5.20 -9.06 15.14
N VAL A 42 -6.22 -8.46 14.51
CA VAL A 42 -6.12 -7.98 13.12
C VAL A 42 -5.13 -6.81 13.01
N GLN A 43 -5.16 -5.87 13.96
CA GLN A 43 -4.20 -4.76 13.98
C GLN A 43 -2.76 -5.23 14.19
N GLU A 44 -2.55 -6.22 15.07
CA GLU A 44 -1.25 -6.82 15.29
C GLU A 44 -0.76 -7.59 14.04
N PHE A 45 -1.66 -8.31 13.37
CA PHE A 45 -1.36 -8.97 12.10
C PHE A 45 -0.99 -7.97 10.99
N ILE A 46 -1.75 -6.87 10.83
CA ILE A 46 -1.41 -5.80 9.86
C ILE A 46 -0.05 -5.21 10.18
N LYS A 47 0.23 -4.90 11.44
CA LYS A 47 1.51 -4.34 11.87
C LYS A 47 2.68 -5.30 11.65
N SER A 48 2.46 -6.60 11.85
CA SER A 48 3.48 -7.63 11.55
C SER A 48 3.73 -7.79 10.05
N GLN A 49 2.70 -7.67 9.22
CA GLN A 49 2.82 -7.67 7.76
C GLN A 49 3.57 -6.43 7.27
N GLU A 50 3.24 -5.25 7.77
CA GLU A 50 3.95 -4.00 7.43
C GLU A 50 5.42 -4.05 7.84
N GLN A 51 5.73 -4.64 9.00
CA GLN A 51 7.12 -4.86 9.43
C GLN A 51 7.84 -5.90 8.54
N ALA A 52 7.18 -7.01 8.21
CA ALA A 52 7.75 -8.04 7.34
C ALA A 52 8.00 -7.51 5.91
N ASP A 53 7.08 -6.69 5.37
CA ASP A 53 7.26 -6.06 4.06
C ASP A 53 8.35 -4.98 4.11
N SER A 54 8.45 -4.23 5.19
CA SER A 54 9.52 -3.25 5.43
C SER A 54 10.89 -3.94 5.57
N GLU A 55 10.97 -5.07 6.29
CA GLU A 55 12.20 -5.86 6.40
C GLU A 55 12.56 -6.56 5.08
N LYS A 56 11.59 -7.07 4.34
CA LYS A 56 11.82 -7.61 2.98
C LYS A 56 12.33 -6.55 2.03
N GLN A 57 11.74 -5.34 2.04
CA GLN A 57 12.25 -4.21 1.29
C GLN A 57 13.67 -3.82 1.72
N LYS A 58 13.94 -3.78 3.02
CA LYS A 58 15.26 -3.44 3.55
C LYS A 58 16.33 -4.49 3.27
N ASN A 59 15.96 -5.78 3.30
CA ASN A 59 16.86 -6.89 2.94
C ASN A 59 17.03 -6.99 1.42
N SER A 60 15.97 -6.81 0.63
CA SER A 60 16.05 -6.68 -0.82
C SER A 60 16.91 -5.49 -1.25
N LEU A 61 16.83 -4.36 -0.54
CA LEU A 61 17.71 -3.21 -0.75
C LEU A 61 19.18 -3.53 -0.40
N LYS A 62 19.45 -4.32 0.66
CA LYS A 62 20.81 -4.78 1.01
C LYS A 62 21.38 -5.72 -0.05
N ASP A 63 20.58 -6.64 -0.57
CA ASP A 63 21.00 -7.57 -1.63
C ASP A 63 21.20 -6.85 -2.97
N ILE A 64 20.46 -5.77 -3.23
CA ILE A 64 20.58 -4.94 -4.44
C ILE A 64 21.75 -3.96 -4.31
N VAL A 65 22.02 -3.41 -3.14
CA VAL A 65 23.13 -2.47 -2.90
C VAL A 65 24.49 -3.21 -2.78
N GLY A 66 24.48 -4.54 -2.60
CA GLY A 66 25.70 -5.34 -2.44
C GLY A 66 26.47 -4.99 -1.17
N ASP A 67 27.72 -5.36 -1.11
CA ASP A 67 28.66 -5.23 0.02
C ASP A 67 29.09 -3.79 0.38
N GLY A 68 28.31 -2.79 0.04
CA GLY A 68 28.62 -1.38 0.32
C GLY A 68 29.60 -0.73 -0.68
N SER A 69 29.99 -1.42 -1.75
CA SER A 69 30.89 -0.89 -2.77
C SER A 69 30.15 -0.12 -3.90
N GLY A 70 28.82 -0.01 -3.82
CA GLY A 70 28.01 0.75 -4.76
C GLY A 70 27.68 2.17 -4.28
N PRO A 71 27.26 3.07 -5.18
CA PRO A 71 26.86 4.41 -4.80
C PRO A 71 25.67 4.37 -3.82
N SER A 72 25.76 5.16 -2.75
CA SER A 72 24.69 5.32 -1.78
C SER A 72 23.62 6.26 -2.34
N TYR A 73 22.34 5.89 -2.23
CA TYR A 73 21.20 6.72 -2.60
C TYR A 73 20.40 7.13 -1.35
N ASP A 74 19.92 8.37 -1.36
CA ASP A 74 19.01 8.89 -0.32
C ASP A 74 17.65 8.19 -0.38
N LYS A 75 17.23 7.84 -1.61
CA LYS A 75 15.99 7.13 -1.88
C LYS A 75 16.16 6.22 -3.09
N THR A 76 15.53 5.07 -3.06
CA THR A 76 15.44 4.16 -4.22
C THR A 76 13.98 3.86 -4.53
N ILE A 77 13.61 3.97 -5.81
CA ILE A 77 12.30 3.62 -6.34
C ILE A 77 12.48 2.31 -7.11
N PHE A 78 11.88 1.24 -6.62
CA PHE A 78 11.93 -0.05 -7.29
C PHE A 78 11.06 -0.01 -8.55
N VAL A 79 11.61 -0.39 -9.67
CA VAL A 79 10.92 -0.49 -10.96
C VAL A 79 10.62 -1.95 -11.28
N ASN A 80 11.65 -2.75 -11.44
CA ASN A 80 11.56 -4.17 -11.70
C ASN A 80 12.88 -4.89 -11.33
N ASN A 81 13.04 -6.15 -11.66
CA ASN A 81 14.24 -6.93 -11.36
C ASN A 81 15.50 -6.51 -12.13
N GLN A 82 15.39 -5.60 -13.08
CA GLN A 82 16.50 -5.12 -13.93
C GLN A 82 16.89 -3.68 -13.62
N TYR A 83 15.91 -2.84 -13.22
CA TYR A 83 16.09 -1.40 -13.07
C TYR A 83 15.48 -0.86 -11.78
N ASN A 84 16.17 0.13 -11.22
CA ASN A 84 15.69 0.99 -10.14
C ASN A 84 15.92 2.45 -10.53
N ILE A 85 15.19 3.37 -9.88
CA ILE A 85 15.52 4.79 -9.92
C ILE A 85 16.12 5.16 -8.57
N GLY A 86 17.39 5.54 -8.55
CA GLY A 86 18.11 6.06 -7.39
C GLY A 86 18.01 7.57 -7.31
N VAL A 87 17.87 8.12 -6.11
CA VAL A 87 17.94 9.56 -5.86
C VAL A 87 19.13 9.84 -4.96
N ARG A 88 20.01 10.75 -5.38
CA ARG A 88 21.20 11.17 -4.63
C ARG A 88 21.42 12.67 -4.84
N ASP A 89 21.53 13.40 -3.74
CA ASP A 89 21.72 14.87 -3.76
C ASP A 89 20.66 15.61 -4.60
N GLY A 90 19.40 15.12 -4.60
CA GLY A 90 18.30 15.66 -5.40
C GLY A 90 18.32 15.30 -6.88
N ALA A 91 19.35 14.60 -7.37
CA ALA A 91 19.44 14.10 -8.74
C ALA A 91 18.88 12.69 -8.86
N TYR A 92 18.27 12.39 -10.02
CA TYR A 92 17.66 11.09 -10.32
C TYR A 92 18.55 10.30 -11.26
N TYR A 93 18.71 9.02 -10.96
CA TYR A 93 19.55 8.09 -11.75
C TYR A 93 18.76 6.84 -12.08
N LEU A 94 18.78 6.44 -13.33
CA LEU A 94 18.33 5.10 -13.72
C LEU A 94 19.48 4.11 -13.47
N VAL A 95 19.23 3.13 -12.63
CA VAL A 95 20.24 2.18 -12.17
C VAL A 95 19.95 0.80 -12.72
N THR A 96 20.86 0.25 -13.51
CA THR A 96 20.81 -1.14 -13.94
C THR A 96 21.36 -2.03 -12.83
N ILE A 97 20.51 -2.90 -12.26
CA ILE A 97 20.83 -3.70 -11.06
C ILE A 97 22.02 -4.65 -11.33
N SER A 98 22.01 -5.37 -12.45
CA SER A 98 23.02 -6.39 -12.76
C SER A 98 24.42 -5.83 -12.99
N SER A 99 24.51 -4.69 -13.64
CA SER A 99 25.80 -4.04 -13.98
C SER A 99 26.19 -2.92 -13.05
N LYS A 100 25.31 -2.52 -12.12
CA LYS A 100 25.47 -1.32 -11.27
C LYS A 100 25.74 -0.03 -12.08
N LYS A 101 25.32 -0.02 -13.36
CA LYS A 101 25.48 1.14 -14.24
C LYS A 101 24.43 2.18 -13.88
N GLU A 102 24.87 3.43 -13.71
CA GLU A 102 24.02 4.60 -13.48
C GLU A 102 23.91 5.43 -14.76
N LEU A 103 22.69 5.89 -15.03
CA LEU A 103 22.41 6.90 -16.05
C LEU A 103 21.73 8.09 -15.37
N LEU A 104 22.37 9.26 -15.42
CA LEU A 104 21.77 10.49 -14.89
C LEU A 104 20.55 10.87 -15.72
N LEU A 105 19.41 11.06 -15.06
CA LEU A 105 18.18 11.55 -15.67
C LEU A 105 18.16 13.09 -15.57
N GLU A 106 18.74 13.75 -16.54
CA GLU A 106 18.91 15.21 -16.54
C GLU A 106 17.56 15.95 -16.54
N GLY A 107 17.44 16.96 -15.65
CA GLY A 107 16.25 17.81 -15.54
C GLY A 107 15.05 17.15 -14.90
N VAL A 108 15.16 15.92 -14.38
CA VAL A 108 14.10 15.24 -13.64
C VAL A 108 14.03 15.79 -12.22
N ASP A 109 12.84 16.22 -11.81
CA ASP A 109 12.55 16.73 -10.46
C ASP A 109 11.66 15.80 -9.64
N ASN A 110 11.00 14.83 -10.29
CA ASN A 110 10.24 13.78 -9.60
C ASN A 110 10.13 12.51 -10.44
N ALA A 111 9.96 11.35 -9.80
CA ALA A 111 9.83 10.07 -10.49
C ALA A 111 8.96 9.09 -9.73
N TYR A 112 8.28 8.21 -10.47
CA TYR A 112 7.50 7.09 -9.95
C TYR A 112 7.69 5.84 -10.82
N ALA A 113 7.55 4.67 -10.18
CA ALA A 113 7.32 3.40 -10.85
C ALA A 113 5.83 3.08 -10.76
N LEU A 114 5.10 3.12 -11.87
CA LEU A 114 3.65 2.98 -11.89
C LEU A 114 3.23 1.68 -12.59
N ALA A 115 2.20 1.03 -12.03
CA ALA A 115 1.59 -0.13 -12.68
C ALA A 115 0.89 0.30 -13.98
N VAL A 116 1.17 -0.42 -15.05
CA VAL A 116 0.53 -0.24 -16.36
C VAL A 116 -0.29 -1.49 -16.68
N LYS A 117 -1.57 -1.30 -16.97
CA LYS A 117 -2.42 -2.33 -17.53
C LYS A 117 -2.49 -2.16 -19.05
N ASN A 118 -1.93 -3.11 -19.78
CA ASN A 118 -2.09 -3.17 -21.23
C ASN A 118 -3.29 -4.07 -21.55
N GLU A 119 -4.43 -3.47 -21.94
CA GLU A 119 -5.67 -4.20 -22.19
C GLU A 119 -5.57 -5.10 -23.42
N ASP A 120 -4.84 -4.67 -24.44
CA ASP A 120 -4.70 -5.45 -25.69
C ASP A 120 -3.87 -6.73 -25.48
N LYS A 121 -2.93 -6.71 -24.52
CA LYS A 121 -2.04 -7.84 -24.23
C LYS A 121 -2.42 -8.62 -22.97
N ASN A 122 -3.44 -8.16 -22.25
CA ASN A 122 -3.81 -8.68 -20.92
C ASN A 122 -2.59 -8.85 -19.97
N LYS A 123 -1.62 -7.93 -20.08
CA LYS A 123 -0.34 -7.95 -19.39
C LYS A 123 -0.23 -6.76 -18.46
N GLN A 124 0.32 -7.01 -17.28
CA GLN A 124 0.66 -5.95 -16.33
C GLN A 124 2.16 -5.69 -16.38
N GLU A 125 2.54 -4.44 -16.58
CA GLU A 125 3.92 -3.96 -16.65
C GLU A 125 4.12 -2.81 -15.68
N VAL A 126 5.37 -2.40 -15.47
CA VAL A 126 5.69 -1.23 -14.66
C VAL A 126 6.34 -0.19 -15.57
N ALA A 127 5.77 1.01 -15.60
CA ALA A 127 6.33 2.14 -16.32
C ALA A 127 7.19 3.01 -15.40
N MET A 128 8.30 3.47 -15.90
CA MET A 128 9.10 4.53 -15.30
C MET A 128 8.54 5.88 -15.73
N VAL A 129 7.96 6.60 -14.77
CA VAL A 129 7.33 7.90 -15.02
C VAL A 129 8.12 8.98 -14.33
N VAL A 130 8.55 9.99 -15.09
CA VAL A 130 9.37 11.11 -14.61
C VAL A 130 8.69 12.45 -14.87
N HIS A 131 8.86 13.39 -13.96
CA HIS A 131 8.49 14.79 -14.18
C HIS A 131 9.74 15.56 -14.61
N LYS A 132 9.65 16.21 -15.77
CA LYS A 132 10.71 16.98 -16.36
C LYS A 132 10.12 18.12 -17.21
N ASP A 133 10.73 19.31 -17.18
CA ASP A 133 10.31 20.46 -17.98
C ASP A 133 8.81 20.84 -17.79
N GLY A 134 8.26 20.63 -16.59
CA GLY A 134 6.87 20.93 -16.24
C GLY A 134 5.85 19.92 -16.75
N ALA A 135 6.27 18.78 -17.29
CA ALA A 135 5.39 17.72 -17.78
C ALA A 135 5.80 16.35 -17.25
N TRP A 136 4.83 15.42 -17.24
CA TRP A 136 5.08 14.01 -16.92
C TRP A 136 5.36 13.21 -18.20
N HIS A 137 6.37 12.33 -18.11
CA HIS A 137 6.81 11.51 -19.23
C HIS A 137 6.99 10.05 -18.81
N ILE A 138 6.70 9.12 -19.71
CA ILE A 138 7.17 7.73 -19.61
C ILE A 138 8.52 7.66 -20.29
N ILE A 139 9.50 7.04 -19.64
CA ILE A 139 10.83 6.80 -20.18
C ILE A 139 11.11 5.32 -20.39
N ASN A 140 12.01 5.02 -21.32
CA ASN A 140 12.53 3.68 -21.58
C ASN A 140 13.77 3.37 -20.71
N GLU A 141 14.39 2.23 -20.96
CA GLU A 141 15.57 1.72 -20.25
C GLU A 141 16.85 2.51 -20.56
N GLU A 142 16.84 3.28 -21.63
CA GLU A 142 17.89 4.20 -22.03
C GLU A 142 17.71 5.61 -21.43
N GLY A 143 16.62 5.83 -20.69
CA GLY A 143 16.25 7.13 -20.12
C GLY A 143 15.61 8.09 -21.12
N GLU A 144 15.24 7.62 -22.30
CA GLU A 144 14.62 8.42 -23.36
C GLU A 144 13.11 8.51 -23.15
N VAL A 145 12.54 9.68 -23.45
CA VAL A 145 11.08 9.90 -23.37
C VAL A 145 10.38 9.14 -24.49
N THR A 146 9.51 8.23 -24.13
CA THR A 146 8.68 7.48 -25.08
C THR A 146 7.28 8.06 -25.23
N THR A 147 6.75 8.66 -24.16
CA THR A 147 5.38 9.21 -24.14
C THR A 147 5.34 10.40 -23.18
N THR A 148 4.70 11.48 -23.60
CA THR A 148 4.33 12.60 -22.72
C THR A 148 2.89 12.40 -22.25
N LEU A 149 2.65 12.58 -20.96
CA LEU A 149 1.34 12.35 -20.32
C LEU A 149 0.61 13.67 -20.13
N ASP A 150 -0.64 13.75 -20.61
CA ASP A 150 -1.47 14.97 -20.56
C ASP A 150 -2.03 15.29 -19.16
N ARG A 151 -1.52 14.67 -18.11
CA ARG A 151 -1.99 14.89 -16.75
C ARG A 151 -1.04 15.79 -15.97
N GLN A 152 -1.56 16.88 -15.44
CA GLN A 152 -0.76 17.85 -14.64
C GLN A 152 -0.24 17.26 -13.33
N TYR A 153 -0.94 16.27 -12.76
CA TYR A 153 -0.56 15.64 -11.51
C TYR A 153 -0.59 14.12 -11.62
N ILE A 154 0.53 13.48 -11.27
CA ILE A 154 0.67 12.04 -11.13
C ILE A 154 1.21 11.75 -9.73
N SER A 155 0.70 10.70 -9.10
CA SER A 155 1.10 10.23 -7.79
C SER A 155 1.47 8.75 -7.81
N ALA A 156 2.07 8.27 -6.73
CA ALA A 156 2.40 6.84 -6.56
C ALA A 156 1.16 5.91 -6.61
N HIS A 157 -0.05 6.46 -6.45
CA HIS A 157 -1.31 5.69 -6.52
C HIS A 157 -2.00 5.76 -7.89
N THR A 158 -1.41 6.46 -8.85
CA THR A 158 -1.93 6.54 -10.21
C THR A 158 -1.68 5.21 -10.92
N LYS A 159 -2.69 4.70 -11.61
CA LYS A 159 -2.59 3.52 -12.45
C LYS A 159 -2.75 3.94 -13.91
N LEU A 160 -1.83 3.49 -14.74
CA LEU A 160 -1.84 3.76 -16.17
C LEU A 160 -2.51 2.60 -16.91
N VAL A 161 -3.38 2.92 -17.85
CA VAL A 161 -4.06 1.95 -18.71
C VAL A 161 -3.75 2.27 -20.16
N ILE A 162 -3.15 1.33 -20.89
CA ILE A 162 -2.87 1.47 -22.32
C ILE A 162 -4.01 0.84 -23.11
N LYS A 163 -4.67 1.65 -23.95
CA LYS A 163 -5.70 1.25 -24.89
C LYS A 163 -5.36 1.79 -26.26
N ASN A 164 -5.27 0.92 -27.26
CA ASN A 164 -5.04 1.35 -28.65
C ASN A 164 -3.89 2.36 -28.81
N GLN A 165 -2.77 2.15 -28.10
CA GLN A 165 -1.60 3.02 -28.06
C GLN A 165 -1.77 4.37 -27.31
N THR A 166 -2.93 4.63 -26.74
CA THR A 166 -3.13 5.78 -25.84
C THR A 166 -2.98 5.37 -24.37
N VAL A 167 -2.55 6.29 -23.53
CA VAL A 167 -2.39 6.08 -22.08
C VAL A 167 -3.49 6.84 -21.36
N ASP A 168 -4.37 6.10 -20.70
CA ASP A 168 -5.41 6.63 -19.82
C ASP A 168 -4.99 6.48 -18.35
N PHE A 169 -5.68 7.18 -17.46
CA PHE A 169 -5.41 7.19 -16.02
C PHE A 169 -6.60 6.61 -15.25
N GLU A 170 -6.32 5.69 -14.32
CA GLU A 170 -7.25 5.21 -13.29
C GLU A 170 -6.91 5.77 -11.91
#